data_b9d451b3221f351a4acdabe4afc6f29c
#
_entry.id   b9d451b3221f351a4acdabe4afc6f29c
#
_cell.length_a   1.000
_cell.length_b   1.000
_cell.length_c   1.000
_cell.angle_alpha   90.00
_cell.angle_beta   90.00
_cell.angle_gamma   90.00
#
_symmetry.space_group_name_H-M   'P 1'
#
loop_
_entity.id
_entity.type
_entity.pdbx_description
1 polymer ?
#
loop_
_entity_poly.entity_id
_entity_poly.type
_entity_poly.pdbx_seq_one_letter_code
_entity_poly.pdbx_strand_id
1 'polypeptide(L)'
;MDSAQCATCGVERARPLPEVCPICADERQFVPRSGQRWTGPAEAAERGARLEFVDLEPGVVGVTQRDCPGIGQKPALIQTEHGNVLVEAPNFIDDAAVSAVRERGGISAIVASHPHMYGVQSMWSREFGDCPVYVAAADEQWLGVRPANTVVWEGRSEEIEILPGVRASQPGGHFPGSAVVHWTAPDGLGVLFSGDTIGATADPRWVTFMRSFPVWIPLSGSVVQRIADHVERYEFDRLYGNFGSGIPSGAQDAVRRSAERYADWVGGRYDHLT
;
A
#
# COMPACT_ATOMS: atom_id res chain seq x y z
N MET A 1 -11.40 -6.85 -20.03
CA MET A 1 -12.13 -7.79 -19.15
C MET A 1 -13.34 -7.07 -18.57
N ASP A 2 -14.47 -7.77 -18.43
CA ASP A 2 -15.64 -7.20 -17.77
C ASP A 2 -15.43 -7.30 -16.24
N SER A 3 -15.09 -6.18 -15.63
CA SER A 3 -14.85 -6.05 -14.19
C SER A 3 -15.60 -4.85 -13.63
N ALA A 4 -15.83 -4.85 -12.34
CA ALA A 4 -16.32 -3.72 -11.58
C ALA A 4 -15.40 -3.47 -10.38
N GLN A 5 -15.60 -2.39 -9.69
CA GLN A 5 -14.82 -1.95 -8.56
C GLN A 5 -15.70 -1.83 -7.33
N CYS A 6 -15.23 -2.30 -6.18
CA CYS A 6 -15.94 -2.08 -4.92
C CYS A 6 -15.87 -0.59 -4.54
N ALA A 7 -17.02 0.03 -4.35
CA ALA A 7 -17.10 1.45 -4.00
C ALA A 7 -16.49 1.76 -2.63
N THR A 8 -16.39 0.76 -1.72
CA THR A 8 -15.88 0.93 -0.36
C THR A 8 -14.36 0.79 -0.28
N CYS A 9 -13.79 -0.32 -0.78
CA CYS A 9 -12.34 -0.53 -0.69
C CYS A 9 -11.57 -0.10 -1.96
N GLY A 10 -12.27 0.13 -3.07
CA GLY A 10 -11.64 0.55 -4.32
C GLY A 10 -11.06 -0.59 -5.17
N VAL A 11 -11.09 -1.82 -4.71
CA VAL A 11 -10.46 -2.94 -5.40
C VAL A 11 -11.37 -3.47 -6.53
N GLU A 12 -10.76 -3.71 -7.68
CA GLU A 12 -11.42 -4.28 -8.86
C GLU A 12 -11.74 -5.77 -8.69
N ARG A 13 -12.82 -6.22 -9.34
CA ARG A 13 -13.26 -7.62 -9.34
C ARG A 13 -13.89 -8.02 -10.66
N ALA A 14 -13.48 -9.17 -11.17
CA ALA A 14 -14.05 -9.77 -12.37
C ALA A 14 -15.50 -10.21 -12.13
N ARG A 15 -16.32 -10.20 -13.18
CA ARG A 15 -17.68 -10.76 -13.14
C ARG A 15 -17.67 -12.29 -13.26
N PRO A 16 -18.64 -13.01 -12.62
CA PRO A 16 -19.79 -12.48 -11.88
C PRO A 16 -19.38 -11.89 -10.52
N LEU A 17 -20.02 -10.78 -10.16
CA LEU A 17 -19.74 -10.10 -8.89
C LEU A 17 -20.39 -10.85 -7.72
N PRO A 18 -19.68 -11.00 -6.59
CA PRO A 18 -20.30 -11.52 -5.38
C PRO A 18 -21.30 -10.52 -4.79
N GLU A 19 -22.23 -10.99 -3.98
CA GLU A 19 -23.18 -10.14 -3.26
C GLU A 19 -22.46 -9.12 -2.37
N VAL A 20 -21.40 -9.55 -1.68
CA VAL A 20 -20.56 -8.71 -0.83
C VAL A 20 -19.10 -8.84 -1.24
N CYS A 21 -18.37 -7.73 -1.26
CA CYS A 21 -16.94 -7.72 -1.52
C CYS A 21 -16.18 -8.53 -0.45
N PRO A 22 -15.43 -9.58 -0.81
CA PRO A 22 -14.72 -10.40 0.17
C PRO A 22 -13.70 -9.61 1.02
N ILE A 23 -13.07 -8.58 0.44
CA ILE A 23 -12.14 -7.71 1.17
C ILE A 23 -12.89 -6.90 2.23
N CYS A 24 -14.07 -6.34 1.91
CA CYS A 24 -14.85 -5.57 2.88
C CYS A 24 -15.53 -6.47 3.92
N ALA A 25 -15.81 -7.74 3.61
CA ALA A 25 -16.37 -8.71 4.54
C ALA A 25 -15.34 -9.29 5.52
N ASP A 26 -14.03 -9.10 5.25
CA ASP A 26 -12.97 -9.50 6.17
C ASP A 26 -12.95 -8.60 7.42
N GLU A 27 -12.54 -9.15 8.57
CA GLU A 27 -12.51 -8.44 9.85
C GLU A 27 -11.59 -7.20 9.87
N ARG A 28 -10.69 -7.07 8.88
CA ARG A 28 -9.77 -5.91 8.74
C ARG A 28 -10.40 -4.71 8.07
N GLN A 29 -11.60 -4.88 7.49
CA GLN A 29 -12.36 -3.87 6.79
C GLN A 29 -13.82 -3.88 7.26
N PHE A 30 -14.71 -3.19 6.57
CA PHE A 30 -16.13 -3.16 6.89
C PHE A 30 -16.98 -3.04 5.64
N VAL A 31 -18.19 -3.56 5.72
CA VAL A 31 -19.29 -3.26 4.78
C VAL A 31 -20.05 -2.06 5.32
N PRO A 32 -20.22 -0.97 4.55
CA PRO A 32 -20.96 0.20 5.01
C PRO A 32 -22.42 -0.16 5.39
N ARG A 33 -23.02 0.58 6.30
CA ARG A 33 -24.43 0.40 6.68
C ARG A 33 -25.39 0.57 5.51
N SER A 34 -25.00 1.31 4.48
CA SER A 34 -25.75 1.44 3.21
C SER A 34 -25.68 0.21 2.32
N GLY A 35 -24.93 -0.81 2.72
CA GLY A 35 -24.71 -2.04 1.96
C GLY A 35 -23.57 -1.95 0.95
N GLN A 36 -23.32 -3.09 0.30
CA GLN A 36 -22.35 -3.23 -0.77
C GLN A 36 -22.80 -2.46 -2.02
N ARG A 37 -21.86 -1.76 -2.66
CA ARG A 37 -22.06 -1.13 -3.97
C ARG A 37 -20.85 -1.41 -4.87
N TRP A 38 -21.14 -1.72 -6.12
CA TRP A 38 -20.15 -1.87 -7.18
C TRP A 38 -20.22 -0.65 -8.10
N THR A 39 -19.10 -0.21 -8.61
CA THR A 39 -18.93 0.95 -9.48
C THR A 39 -17.85 0.66 -10.53
N GLY A 40 -17.42 1.67 -11.27
CA GLY A 40 -16.32 1.61 -12.21
C GLY A 40 -15.73 2.99 -12.50
N PRO A 41 -14.59 3.08 -13.23
CA PRO A 41 -13.93 4.35 -13.50
C PRO A 41 -14.83 5.40 -14.17
N ALA A 42 -15.66 5.00 -15.15
CA ALA A 42 -16.58 5.91 -15.85
C ALA A 42 -17.58 6.55 -14.88
N GLU A 43 -18.27 5.72 -14.05
CA GLU A 43 -19.21 6.22 -13.04
C GLU A 43 -18.52 7.08 -11.98
N ALA A 44 -17.27 6.74 -11.63
CA ALA A 44 -16.47 7.54 -10.70
C ALA A 44 -16.12 8.90 -11.31
N ALA A 45 -15.71 8.95 -12.57
CA ALA A 45 -15.42 10.19 -13.29
C ALA A 45 -16.64 11.14 -13.37
N GLU A 46 -17.83 10.60 -13.63
CA GLU A 46 -19.09 11.37 -13.60
C GLU A 46 -19.39 12.03 -12.24
N ARG A 47 -18.83 11.47 -11.16
CA ARG A 47 -18.94 11.99 -9.78
C ARG A 47 -17.80 12.93 -9.40
N GLY A 48 -16.88 13.22 -10.32
CA GLY A 48 -15.76 14.12 -10.09
C GLY A 48 -14.47 13.45 -9.62
N ALA A 49 -14.39 12.11 -9.68
CA ALA A 49 -13.15 11.40 -9.33
C ALA A 49 -11.98 11.88 -10.20
N ARG A 50 -10.86 12.12 -9.56
CA ARG A 50 -9.62 12.51 -10.23
C ARG A 50 -8.40 12.18 -9.39
N LEU A 51 -7.24 12.08 -10.03
CA LEU A 51 -5.94 11.95 -9.39
C LEU A 51 -5.16 13.25 -9.49
N GLU A 52 -4.50 13.60 -8.39
CA GLU A 52 -3.58 14.74 -8.29
C GLU A 52 -2.18 14.18 -7.98
N PHE A 53 -1.19 14.56 -8.78
CA PHE A 53 0.19 14.11 -8.64
C PHE A 53 1.01 15.22 -7.99
N VAL A 54 1.65 14.92 -6.86
CA VAL A 54 2.39 15.88 -6.05
C VAL A 54 3.81 15.38 -5.83
N ASP A 55 4.80 16.15 -6.23
CA ASP A 55 6.20 15.84 -5.96
C ASP A 55 6.44 15.98 -4.44
N LEU A 56 6.73 14.87 -3.77
CA LEU A 56 6.97 14.81 -2.33
C LEU A 56 8.44 15.09 -2.01
N GLU A 57 9.32 14.51 -2.80
CA GLU A 57 10.77 14.70 -2.77
C GLU A 57 11.38 14.27 -4.12
N PRO A 58 12.68 14.54 -4.38
CA PRO A 58 13.32 14.10 -5.63
C PRO A 58 13.17 12.60 -5.83
N GLY A 59 12.49 12.20 -6.91
CA GLY A 59 12.23 10.80 -7.25
C GLY A 59 11.01 10.17 -6.60
N VAL A 60 10.20 10.90 -5.80
CA VAL A 60 8.96 10.40 -5.23
C VAL A 60 7.78 11.32 -5.56
N VAL A 61 6.82 10.78 -6.30
CA VAL A 61 5.56 11.47 -6.62
C VAL A 61 4.42 10.81 -5.87
N GLY A 62 3.79 11.51 -4.96
CA GLY A 62 2.57 11.07 -4.26
C GLY A 62 1.33 11.23 -5.13
N VAL A 63 0.39 10.29 -5.01
CA VAL A 63 -0.89 10.34 -5.71
C VAL A 63 -2.02 10.59 -4.72
N THR A 64 -2.67 11.75 -4.83
CA THR A 64 -3.85 12.09 -4.06
C THR A 64 -5.10 11.73 -4.86
N GLN A 65 -6.01 10.99 -4.25
CA GLN A 65 -7.25 10.52 -4.84
C GLN A 65 -8.42 11.39 -4.36
N ARG A 66 -9.02 12.17 -5.27
CA ARG A 66 -10.17 13.05 -4.99
C ARG A 66 -11.45 12.42 -5.50
N ASP A 67 -12.44 12.28 -4.63
CA ASP A 67 -13.76 11.73 -4.92
C ASP A 67 -13.72 10.32 -5.58
N CYS A 68 -12.60 9.63 -5.43
CA CYS A 68 -12.39 8.28 -5.93
C CYS A 68 -13.08 7.24 -5.03
N PRO A 69 -13.49 6.09 -5.59
CA PRO A 69 -13.84 4.93 -4.78
C PRO A 69 -12.68 4.53 -3.87
N GLY A 70 -13.00 3.91 -2.72
CA GLY A 70 -11.96 3.39 -1.82
C GLY A 70 -11.83 4.17 -0.53
N ILE A 71 -10.73 3.94 0.17
CA ILE A 71 -10.51 4.39 1.54
C ILE A 71 -9.55 5.60 1.63
N GLY A 72 -9.14 6.16 0.48
CA GLY A 72 -8.30 7.36 0.44
C GLY A 72 -6.81 7.10 0.68
N GLN A 73 -6.33 5.89 0.35
CA GLN A 73 -4.90 5.58 0.37
C GLN A 73 -4.11 6.51 -0.56
N LYS A 74 -2.82 6.66 -0.28
CA LYS A 74 -1.88 7.52 -1.01
C LYS A 74 -0.84 6.66 -1.75
N PRO A 75 -1.10 6.25 -3.00
CA PRO A 75 -0.09 5.62 -3.82
C PRO A 75 1.11 6.54 -4.05
N ALA A 76 2.26 5.95 -4.36
CA ALA A 76 3.46 6.69 -4.71
C ALA A 76 4.12 6.13 -5.97
N LEU A 77 4.63 6.99 -6.83
CA LEU A 77 5.46 6.64 -7.97
C LEU A 77 6.92 6.92 -7.61
N ILE A 78 7.73 5.87 -7.52
CA ILE A 78 9.18 5.97 -7.37
C ILE A 78 9.77 6.12 -8.76
N GLN A 79 10.50 7.20 -9.01
CA GLN A 79 11.16 7.49 -10.27
C GLN A 79 12.64 7.18 -10.17
N THR A 80 13.14 6.27 -11.01
CA THR A 80 14.54 5.89 -11.07
C THR A 80 15.08 6.01 -12.50
N GLU A 81 16.40 5.95 -12.66
CA GLU A 81 17.03 5.91 -13.98
C GLU A 81 16.73 4.61 -14.77
N HIS A 82 16.24 3.57 -14.07
CA HIS A 82 15.90 2.27 -14.64
C HIS A 82 14.40 2.09 -14.94
N GLY A 83 13.60 3.13 -14.70
CA GLY A 83 12.15 3.12 -14.85
C GLY A 83 11.45 3.47 -13.53
N ASN A 84 10.12 3.45 -13.54
CA ASN A 84 9.33 3.85 -12.39
C ASN A 84 8.61 2.65 -11.77
N VAL A 85 8.54 2.64 -10.43
CA VAL A 85 7.74 1.67 -9.67
C VAL A 85 6.55 2.38 -9.04
N LEU A 86 5.35 1.90 -9.36
CA LEU A 86 4.13 2.35 -8.69
C LEU A 86 3.94 1.50 -7.42
N VAL A 87 4.11 2.13 -6.27
CA VAL A 87 3.82 1.54 -4.97
C VAL A 87 2.38 1.87 -4.61
N GLU A 88 1.58 0.86 -4.38
CA GLU A 88 0.13 0.86 -4.28
C GLU A 88 -0.57 1.26 -5.59
N ALA A 89 -1.69 0.64 -5.89
CA ALA A 89 -2.45 1.01 -7.07
C ALA A 89 -3.53 2.05 -6.72
N PRO A 90 -3.62 3.15 -7.48
CA PRO A 90 -4.75 4.05 -7.36
C PRO A 90 -6.07 3.33 -7.62
N ASN A 91 -7.13 3.79 -6.98
CA ASN A 91 -8.49 3.26 -7.13
C ASN A 91 -9.25 3.89 -8.31
N PHE A 92 -8.58 4.66 -9.13
CA PHE A 92 -9.16 5.36 -10.26
C PHE A 92 -8.14 5.44 -11.41
N ILE A 93 -8.66 5.46 -12.61
CA ILE A 93 -7.86 5.62 -13.83
C ILE A 93 -8.74 6.30 -14.88
N ASP A 94 -8.16 7.29 -15.55
CA ASP A 94 -8.70 7.96 -16.73
C ASP A 94 -7.55 8.42 -17.65
N ASP A 95 -7.88 8.97 -18.82
CA ASP A 95 -6.90 9.42 -19.80
C ASP A 95 -5.99 10.53 -19.25
N ALA A 96 -6.52 11.39 -18.38
CA ALA A 96 -5.75 12.48 -17.77
C ALA A 96 -4.70 11.93 -16.80
N ALA A 97 -5.09 10.96 -15.95
CA ALA A 97 -4.19 10.29 -15.02
C ALA A 97 -3.11 9.48 -15.77
N VAL A 98 -3.50 8.75 -16.82
CA VAL A 98 -2.56 7.99 -17.67
C VAL A 98 -1.57 8.93 -18.34
N SER A 99 -2.02 10.06 -18.90
CA SER A 99 -1.16 11.06 -19.54
C SER A 99 -0.16 11.65 -18.53
N ALA A 100 -0.62 12.02 -17.33
CA ALA A 100 0.23 12.55 -16.27
C ALA A 100 1.34 11.58 -15.83
N VAL A 101 1.05 10.28 -15.80
CA VAL A 101 2.03 9.24 -15.52
C VAL A 101 2.97 9.02 -16.70
N ARG A 102 2.48 9.04 -17.94
CA ARG A 102 3.31 8.94 -19.16
C ARG A 102 4.32 10.08 -19.26
N GLU A 103 3.92 11.32 -18.94
CA GLU A 103 4.81 12.48 -18.88
C GLU A 103 5.93 12.34 -17.86
N ARG A 104 5.73 11.51 -16.83
CA ARG A 104 6.71 11.17 -15.80
C ARG A 104 7.56 9.93 -16.11
N GLY A 105 7.45 9.37 -17.31
CA GLY A 105 8.21 8.20 -17.75
C GLY A 105 7.46 6.86 -17.67
N GLY A 106 6.17 6.88 -17.36
CA GLY A 106 5.33 5.66 -17.32
C GLY A 106 5.49 4.83 -16.07
N ILE A 107 5.09 3.56 -16.12
CA ILE A 107 5.20 2.56 -15.05
C ILE A 107 5.93 1.33 -15.60
N SER A 108 7.00 0.92 -14.94
CA SER A 108 7.77 -0.28 -15.26
C SER A 108 7.37 -1.48 -14.39
N ALA A 109 6.84 -1.24 -13.19
CA ALA A 109 6.35 -2.28 -12.30
C ALA A 109 5.34 -1.69 -11.29
N ILE A 110 4.44 -2.53 -10.79
CA ILE A 110 3.47 -2.21 -9.73
C ILE A 110 3.71 -3.15 -8.54
N VAL A 111 3.76 -2.61 -7.33
CA VAL A 111 3.85 -3.37 -6.08
C VAL A 111 2.77 -2.86 -5.13
N ALA A 112 1.73 -3.65 -4.90
CA ALA A 112 0.74 -3.35 -3.87
C ALA A 112 1.10 -4.08 -2.57
N SER A 113 1.20 -3.34 -1.48
CA SER A 113 1.68 -3.89 -0.20
C SER A 113 0.78 -4.96 0.38
N HIS A 114 -0.54 -4.91 0.13
CA HIS A 114 -1.52 -5.87 0.65
C HIS A 114 -2.87 -5.71 -0.06
N PRO A 115 -3.85 -6.61 0.16
CA PRO A 115 -5.11 -6.66 -0.59
C PRO A 115 -5.94 -5.38 -0.63
N HIS A 116 -5.94 -4.56 0.44
CA HIS A 116 -6.67 -3.28 0.42
C HIS A 116 -6.12 -2.29 -0.61
N MET A 117 -4.88 -2.47 -1.03
CA MET A 117 -4.13 -1.57 -1.91
C MET A 117 -4.08 -2.05 -3.36
N TYR A 118 -4.75 -3.16 -3.69
CA TYR A 118 -4.78 -3.65 -5.06
C TYR A 118 -5.48 -2.70 -6.04
N GLY A 119 -6.41 -1.86 -5.58
CA GLY A 119 -7.05 -0.84 -6.39
C GLY A 119 -7.52 -1.34 -7.75
N VAL A 120 -7.21 -0.61 -8.81
CA VAL A 120 -7.42 -1.03 -10.20
C VAL A 120 -6.11 -1.39 -10.90
N GLN A 121 -5.25 -2.14 -10.20
CA GLN A 121 -3.88 -2.48 -10.64
C GLN A 121 -3.83 -3.18 -12.01
N SER A 122 -4.85 -3.98 -12.37
CA SER A 122 -4.89 -4.61 -13.70
C SER A 122 -5.12 -3.62 -14.83
N MET A 123 -5.88 -2.55 -14.56
CA MET A 123 -6.10 -1.48 -15.51
C MET A 123 -4.83 -0.65 -15.69
N TRP A 124 -4.17 -0.27 -14.59
CA TRP A 124 -2.89 0.44 -14.62
C TRP A 124 -1.81 -0.37 -15.34
N SER A 125 -1.66 -1.66 -15.02
CA SER A 125 -0.69 -2.53 -15.69
C SER A 125 -0.91 -2.56 -17.20
N ARG A 126 -2.16 -2.71 -17.65
CA ARG A 126 -2.53 -2.75 -19.08
C ARG A 126 -2.18 -1.48 -19.82
N GLU A 127 -2.44 -0.32 -19.22
CA GLU A 127 -2.15 0.98 -19.84
C GLU A 127 -0.64 1.21 -20.06
N PHE A 128 0.19 0.51 -19.29
CA PHE A 128 1.64 0.56 -19.38
C PHE A 128 2.26 -0.76 -19.89
N GLY A 129 1.59 -1.36 -20.92
CA GLY A 129 2.12 -2.49 -21.68
C GLY A 129 2.13 -3.81 -20.91
N ASP A 130 1.12 -4.04 -20.05
CA ASP A 130 1.06 -5.18 -19.14
C ASP A 130 2.31 -5.26 -18.26
N CYS A 131 2.75 -4.12 -17.71
CA CYS A 131 3.88 -4.09 -16.80
C CYS A 131 3.66 -5.05 -15.61
N PRO A 132 4.72 -5.69 -15.06
CA PRO A 132 4.59 -6.67 -14.01
C PRO A 132 3.92 -6.11 -12.75
N VAL A 133 3.03 -6.90 -12.16
CA VAL A 133 2.36 -6.62 -10.90
C VAL A 133 2.81 -7.66 -9.88
N TYR A 134 3.49 -7.21 -8.84
CA TYR A 134 4.03 -8.06 -7.80
C TYR A 134 3.01 -8.28 -6.68
N VAL A 135 2.75 -9.54 -6.36
CA VAL A 135 1.77 -9.97 -5.37
C VAL A 135 2.38 -11.01 -4.44
N ALA A 136 2.23 -10.82 -3.15
CA ALA A 136 2.65 -11.81 -2.16
C ALA A 136 1.82 -13.10 -2.28
N ALA A 137 2.44 -14.27 -2.35
CA ALA A 137 1.75 -15.57 -2.46
C ALA A 137 0.72 -15.78 -1.35
N ALA A 138 1.02 -15.37 -0.13
CA ALA A 138 0.11 -15.48 1.01
C ALA A 138 -1.19 -14.67 0.87
N ASP A 139 -1.18 -13.66 -0.02
CA ASP A 139 -2.32 -12.75 -0.24
C ASP A 139 -2.90 -12.86 -1.67
N GLU A 140 -2.39 -13.77 -2.52
CA GLU A 140 -2.83 -13.99 -3.90
C GLU A 140 -4.33 -14.28 -4.01
N GLN A 141 -4.89 -15.02 -3.06
CA GLN A 141 -6.31 -15.37 -3.00
C GLN A 141 -7.26 -14.18 -2.98
N TRP A 142 -6.77 -12.99 -2.61
CA TRP A 142 -7.56 -11.76 -2.55
C TRP A 142 -7.67 -11.04 -3.89
N LEU A 143 -6.91 -11.45 -4.91
CA LEU A 143 -7.00 -10.87 -6.25
C LEU A 143 -8.42 -10.97 -6.79
N GLY A 144 -9.04 -9.85 -7.04
CA GLY A 144 -10.35 -9.77 -7.68
C GLY A 144 -10.28 -9.86 -9.20
N VAL A 145 -9.23 -9.33 -9.78
CA VAL A 145 -8.79 -9.48 -11.17
C VAL A 145 -7.31 -9.84 -11.15
N ARG A 146 -6.92 -10.83 -11.91
CA ARG A 146 -5.51 -11.17 -12.06
C ARG A 146 -4.92 -10.38 -13.22
N PRO A 147 -3.95 -9.49 -13.00
CA PRO A 147 -3.20 -8.83 -14.08
C PRO A 147 -2.53 -9.83 -15.01
N ALA A 148 -2.39 -9.49 -16.30
CA ALA A 148 -1.81 -10.39 -17.31
C ALA A 148 -0.40 -10.83 -16.93
N ASN A 149 0.42 -9.92 -16.41
CA ASN A 149 1.78 -10.17 -15.96
C ASN A 149 1.87 -10.11 -14.43
N THR A 150 1.23 -11.06 -13.74
CA THR A 150 1.32 -11.18 -12.28
C THR A 150 2.56 -11.96 -11.89
N VAL A 151 3.43 -11.33 -11.10
CA VAL A 151 4.59 -11.95 -10.47
C VAL A 151 4.24 -12.26 -9.01
N VAL A 152 4.05 -13.53 -8.72
CA VAL A 152 3.80 -14.00 -7.35
C VAL A 152 5.13 -14.36 -6.71
N TRP A 153 5.43 -13.78 -5.53
CA TRP A 153 6.63 -14.15 -4.80
C TRP A 153 6.32 -14.71 -3.42
N GLU A 154 7.11 -15.68 -3.05
CA GLU A 154 6.97 -16.40 -1.80
C GLU A 154 7.99 -15.93 -0.76
N GLY A 155 7.63 -16.11 0.51
CA GLY A 155 8.57 -16.07 1.61
C GLY A 155 8.70 -14.74 2.32
N ARG A 156 8.62 -14.83 3.66
CA ARG A 156 8.87 -13.67 4.54
C ARG A 156 10.34 -13.31 4.64
N SER A 157 11.24 -14.25 4.38
CA SER A 157 12.70 -14.07 4.45
C SER A 157 13.31 -13.57 3.16
N GLU A 158 12.60 -13.71 2.03
CA GLU A 158 13.10 -13.37 0.72
C GLU A 158 12.81 -11.91 0.38
N GLU A 159 13.85 -11.23 -0.03
CA GLU A 159 13.80 -9.93 -0.66
C GLU A 159 13.81 -10.12 -2.16
N ILE A 160 13.00 -9.34 -2.87
CA ILE A 160 13.06 -9.28 -4.31
C ILE A 160 13.49 -7.90 -4.78
N GLU A 161 14.31 -7.85 -5.81
CA GLU A 161 14.63 -6.62 -6.50
C GLU A 161 13.62 -6.40 -7.63
N ILE A 162 12.85 -5.32 -7.53
CA ILE A 162 11.81 -4.93 -8.52
C ILE A 162 12.45 -4.25 -9.72
N LEU A 163 13.28 -3.27 -9.45
CA LEU A 163 14.20 -2.57 -10.35
C LEU A 163 15.51 -2.34 -9.60
N PRO A 164 16.64 -2.08 -10.30
CA PRO A 164 17.89 -1.77 -9.63
C PRO A 164 17.72 -0.68 -8.57
N GLY A 165 18.03 -1.02 -7.32
CA GLY A 165 17.90 -0.14 -6.16
C GLY A 165 16.50 -0.03 -5.56
N VAL A 166 15.49 -0.69 -6.11
CA VAL A 166 14.13 -0.78 -5.54
C VAL A 166 13.85 -2.21 -5.14
N ARG A 167 13.67 -2.46 -3.85
CA ARG A 167 13.54 -3.80 -3.27
C ARG A 167 12.24 -3.92 -2.49
N ALA A 168 11.65 -5.11 -2.46
CA ALA A 168 10.47 -5.41 -1.67
C ALA A 168 10.66 -6.66 -0.82
N SER A 169 10.05 -6.68 0.36
CA SER A 169 10.04 -7.82 1.28
C SER A 169 8.75 -7.90 2.08
N GLN A 170 8.49 -9.05 2.72
CA GLN A 170 7.20 -9.34 3.36
C GLN A 170 7.36 -9.49 4.89
N PRO A 171 7.34 -8.40 5.69
CA PRO A 171 7.28 -8.52 7.15
C PRO A 171 5.94 -9.11 7.63
N GLY A 172 4.88 -9.05 6.84
CA GLY A 172 3.55 -9.46 7.26
C GLY A 172 2.95 -8.50 8.29
N GLY A 173 2.05 -8.99 9.13
CA GLY A 173 1.38 -8.24 10.20
C GLY A 173 -0.05 -7.87 9.83
N HIS A 174 -0.28 -6.79 9.13
CA HIS A 174 -1.63 -6.37 8.70
C HIS A 174 -2.32 -7.46 7.85
N PHE A 175 -1.63 -7.99 6.85
CA PHE A 175 -1.97 -9.24 6.16
C PHE A 175 -0.80 -10.23 6.27
N PRO A 176 -1.01 -11.52 6.00
CA PRO A 176 0.08 -12.50 6.00
C PRO A 176 1.21 -12.15 5.04
N GLY A 177 0.87 -11.66 3.84
CA GLY A 177 1.80 -11.25 2.80
C GLY A 177 2.09 -9.75 2.76
N SER A 178 1.67 -8.98 3.78
CA SER A 178 1.94 -7.52 3.79
C SER A 178 3.40 -7.23 3.54
N ALA A 179 3.65 -6.40 2.53
CA ALA A 179 4.96 -6.07 2.02
C ALA A 179 5.37 -4.62 2.34
N VAL A 180 6.66 -4.39 2.30
CA VAL A 180 7.28 -3.07 2.30
C VAL A 180 8.16 -2.92 1.07
N VAL A 181 8.34 -1.69 0.59
CA VAL A 181 9.25 -1.38 -0.51
C VAL A 181 10.32 -0.43 0.01
N HIS A 182 11.57 -0.77 -0.22
CA HIS A 182 12.73 0.06 0.10
C HIS A 182 13.37 0.59 -1.19
N TRP A 183 13.73 1.85 -1.18
CA TRP A 183 14.45 2.52 -2.25
C TRP A 183 15.54 3.43 -1.71
N THR A 184 16.70 3.43 -2.34
CA THR A 184 17.77 4.39 -2.04
C THR A 184 17.58 5.61 -2.94
N ALA A 185 17.27 6.76 -2.34
CA ALA A 185 17.04 8.00 -3.04
C ALA A 185 18.34 8.63 -3.59
N PRO A 186 18.24 9.63 -4.51
CA PRO A 186 19.43 10.28 -5.11
C PRO A 186 20.35 10.96 -4.10
N ASP A 187 19.87 11.31 -2.91
CA ASP A 187 20.66 11.87 -1.82
C ASP A 187 21.45 10.81 -1.03
N GLY A 188 21.31 9.54 -1.40
CA GLY A 188 21.95 8.40 -0.75
C GLY A 188 21.22 7.89 0.50
N LEU A 189 20.10 8.51 0.89
CA LEU A 189 19.29 8.07 2.04
C LEU A 189 18.21 7.10 1.60
N GLY A 190 17.93 6.10 2.43
CA GLY A 190 16.86 5.15 2.17
C GLY A 190 15.48 5.73 2.47
N VAL A 191 14.51 5.28 1.69
CA VAL A 191 13.07 5.55 1.84
C VAL A 191 12.34 4.23 1.97
N LEU A 192 11.52 4.08 3.01
CA LEU A 192 10.68 2.90 3.22
C LEU A 192 9.22 3.24 2.92
N PHE A 193 8.62 2.55 1.96
CA PHE A 193 7.17 2.55 1.72
C PHE A 193 6.58 1.36 2.48
N SER A 194 5.88 1.64 3.55
CA SER A 194 5.51 0.62 4.55
C SER A 194 4.10 0.07 4.42
N GLY A 195 3.31 0.61 3.49
CA GLY A 195 1.89 0.24 3.40
C GLY A 195 1.17 0.48 4.74
N ASP A 196 0.32 -0.47 5.13
CA ASP A 196 -0.34 -0.50 6.43
C ASP A 196 0.38 -1.40 7.45
N THR A 197 1.55 -1.94 7.09
CA THR A 197 2.39 -2.73 8.00
C THR A 197 2.92 -1.86 9.13
N ILE A 198 3.34 -0.62 8.80
CA ILE A 198 3.81 0.40 9.74
C ILE A 198 3.09 1.71 9.39
N GLY A 199 2.17 2.13 10.25
CA GLY A 199 1.38 3.34 10.04
C GLY A 199 2.04 4.57 10.64
N ALA A 200 2.16 5.67 9.88
CA ALA A 200 2.55 6.95 10.43
C ALA A 200 1.46 7.49 11.38
N THR A 201 1.88 8.13 12.46
CA THR A 201 0.97 8.80 13.40
C THR A 201 0.96 10.31 13.18
N ALA A 202 0.06 11.03 13.86
CA ALA A 202 0.02 12.50 13.80
C ALA A 202 1.30 13.16 14.34
N ASP A 203 2.00 12.49 15.27
CA ASP A 203 3.32 12.90 15.74
C ASP A 203 4.39 12.13 14.95
N PRO A 204 5.19 12.80 14.10
CA PRO A 204 6.15 12.13 13.23
C PRO A 204 7.31 11.44 13.97
N ARG A 205 7.39 11.60 15.29
CA ARG A 205 8.34 10.85 16.12
C ARG A 205 7.93 9.38 16.33
N TRP A 206 6.68 9.02 15.99
CA TRP A 206 6.10 7.72 16.29
C TRP A 206 5.41 7.10 15.09
N VAL A 207 5.40 5.77 15.08
CA VAL A 207 4.60 4.94 14.17
C VAL A 207 3.69 4.02 14.98
N THR A 208 2.75 3.35 14.31
CA THR A 208 1.87 2.35 14.90
C THR A 208 1.75 1.11 14.03
N PHE A 209 1.20 0.05 14.61
CA PHE A 209 1.09 -1.26 13.98
C PHE A 209 -0.29 -1.84 14.29
N MET A 210 -1.07 -2.16 13.26
CA MET A 210 -2.43 -2.65 13.47
C MET A 210 -2.75 -3.82 12.54
N ARG A 211 -3.52 -4.78 13.04
CA ARG A 211 -4.16 -5.76 12.20
C ARG A 211 -5.29 -5.13 11.39
N SER A 212 -6.00 -4.17 11.98
CA SER A 212 -7.01 -3.36 11.29
C SER A 212 -6.98 -1.94 11.82
N PHE A 213 -6.86 -0.96 10.93
CA PHE A 213 -7.03 0.45 11.27
C PHE A 213 -8.51 0.86 11.39
N PRO A 214 -9.42 0.48 10.47
CA PRO A 214 -10.82 0.89 10.56
C PRO A 214 -11.56 0.30 11.78
N VAL A 215 -11.20 -0.91 12.20
CA VAL A 215 -11.86 -1.64 13.29
C VAL A 215 -11.00 -1.69 14.56
N TRP A 216 -9.82 -1.09 14.51
CA TRP A 216 -8.88 -0.92 15.64
C TRP A 216 -8.44 -2.24 16.28
N ILE A 217 -8.21 -3.28 15.47
CA ILE A 217 -7.68 -4.54 15.98
C ILE A 217 -6.16 -4.42 16.10
N PRO A 218 -5.58 -4.57 17.31
CA PRO A 218 -4.14 -4.53 17.51
C PRO A 218 -3.44 -5.78 16.97
N LEU A 219 -2.14 -5.69 16.80
CA LEU A 219 -1.25 -6.85 16.67
C LEU A 219 -0.70 -7.24 18.06
N SER A 220 -0.17 -8.45 18.20
CA SER A 220 0.58 -8.80 19.39
C SER A 220 1.95 -8.14 19.42
N GLY A 221 2.52 -7.93 20.62
CA GLY A 221 3.86 -7.37 20.78
C GLY A 221 4.94 -8.16 20.03
N SER A 222 4.84 -9.49 20.00
CA SER A 222 5.78 -10.35 19.25
C SER A 222 5.70 -10.17 17.73
N VAL A 223 4.51 -9.94 17.19
CA VAL A 223 4.36 -9.64 15.76
C VAL A 223 4.95 -8.27 15.42
N VAL A 224 4.70 -7.28 16.27
CA VAL A 224 5.24 -5.92 16.09
C VAL A 224 6.77 -5.92 16.16
N GLN A 225 7.35 -6.62 17.14
CA GLN A 225 8.81 -6.75 17.23
C GLN A 225 9.39 -7.42 15.99
N ARG A 226 8.77 -8.51 15.51
CA ARG A 226 9.20 -9.19 14.26
C ARG A 226 9.14 -8.26 13.04
N ILE A 227 8.16 -7.36 12.96
CA ILE A 227 8.07 -6.37 11.88
C ILE A 227 9.26 -5.40 11.98
N ALA A 228 9.52 -4.87 13.17
CA ALA A 228 10.63 -3.96 13.39
C ALA A 228 11.98 -4.61 13.05
N ASP A 229 12.26 -5.81 13.59
CA ASP A 229 13.46 -6.59 13.29
C ASP A 229 13.61 -6.88 11.78
N HIS A 230 12.48 -7.13 11.10
CA HIS A 230 12.49 -7.40 9.66
C HIS A 230 12.96 -6.19 8.86
N VAL A 231 12.46 -4.99 9.17
CA VAL A 231 12.81 -3.77 8.40
C VAL A 231 14.16 -3.18 8.81
N GLU A 232 14.75 -3.60 9.93
CA GLU A 232 16.12 -3.22 10.31
C GLU A 232 17.20 -3.67 9.31
N ARG A 233 16.88 -4.62 8.40
CA ARG A 233 17.77 -4.99 7.28
C ARG A 233 18.01 -3.85 6.30
N TYR A 234 17.14 -2.85 6.28
CA TYR A 234 17.25 -1.68 5.44
C TYR A 234 17.80 -0.50 6.23
N GLU A 235 18.64 0.30 5.60
CA GLU A 235 18.99 1.63 6.10
C GLU A 235 17.99 2.62 5.49
N PHE A 236 17.14 3.26 6.29
CA PHE A 236 16.18 4.26 5.83
C PHE A 236 16.02 5.41 6.82
N ASP A 237 15.93 6.61 6.28
CA ASP A 237 15.71 7.84 7.04
C ASP A 237 14.26 8.32 6.96
N ARG A 238 13.58 8.00 5.86
CA ARG A 238 12.21 8.43 5.57
C ARG A 238 11.26 7.24 5.46
N LEU A 239 9.98 7.48 5.81
CA LEU A 239 8.94 6.46 5.71
C LEU A 239 7.65 7.07 5.17
N TYR A 240 7.07 6.43 4.16
CA TYR A 240 5.74 6.71 3.63
C TYR A 240 4.82 5.50 3.89
N GLY A 241 3.70 5.75 4.57
CA GLY A 241 2.60 4.80 4.69
C GLY A 241 1.45 5.18 3.76
N ASN A 242 0.39 4.38 3.77
CA ASN A 242 -0.78 4.62 2.93
C ASN A 242 -1.63 5.82 3.37
N PHE A 243 -1.45 6.28 4.60
CA PHE A 243 -2.21 7.37 5.19
C PHE A 243 -1.28 8.31 5.97
N GLY A 244 -1.76 9.52 6.22
CA GLY A 244 -0.98 10.49 6.99
C GLY A 244 0.10 11.20 6.16
N SER A 245 1.07 11.77 6.85
CA SER A 245 2.11 12.63 6.25
C SER A 245 3.48 11.91 6.12
N GLY A 246 3.59 10.67 6.57
CA GLY A 246 4.88 9.96 6.63
C GLY A 246 5.79 10.45 7.76
N ILE A 247 7.01 9.94 7.76
CA ILE A 247 8.09 10.35 8.66
C ILE A 247 9.21 10.94 7.79
N PRO A 248 9.48 12.25 7.91
CA PRO A 248 10.39 12.93 6.99
C PRO A 248 11.87 12.72 7.31
N SER A 249 12.22 12.24 8.51
CA SER A 249 13.58 11.90 8.92
C SER A 249 13.59 11.08 10.21
N GLY A 250 14.66 10.29 10.43
CA GLY A 250 14.82 9.44 11.61
C GLY A 250 13.79 8.31 11.69
N ALA A 251 13.27 7.86 10.55
CA ALA A 251 12.18 6.89 10.47
C ALA A 251 12.58 5.52 11.07
N GLN A 252 13.80 5.05 10.84
CA GLN A 252 14.27 3.77 11.39
C GLN A 252 14.25 3.77 12.92
N ASP A 253 14.74 4.84 13.54
CA ASP A 253 14.67 5.01 15.00
C ASP A 253 13.23 5.15 15.51
N ALA A 254 12.36 5.83 14.75
CA ALA A 254 10.95 5.95 15.09
C ALA A 254 10.27 4.57 15.09
N VAL A 255 10.56 3.71 14.12
CA VAL A 255 10.03 2.34 14.03
C VAL A 255 10.48 1.53 15.26
N ARG A 256 11.78 1.48 15.55
CA ARG A 256 12.33 0.70 16.66
C ARG A 256 11.71 1.09 18.01
N ARG A 257 11.80 2.37 18.41
CA ARG A 257 11.25 2.81 19.69
C ARG A 257 9.73 2.70 19.78
N SER A 258 9.01 2.80 18.63
CA SER A 258 7.57 2.59 18.62
C SER A 258 7.19 1.15 18.81
N ALA A 259 7.95 0.20 18.23
CA ALA A 259 7.74 -1.23 18.43
C ALA A 259 7.95 -1.64 19.91
N GLU A 260 9.01 -1.15 20.53
CA GLU A 260 9.28 -1.36 21.96
C GLU A 260 8.12 -0.83 22.82
N ARG A 261 7.73 0.44 22.62
CA ARG A 261 6.62 1.06 23.35
C ARG A 261 5.30 0.30 23.15
N TYR A 262 5.01 -0.10 21.91
CA TYR A 262 3.81 -0.84 21.58
C TYR A 262 3.78 -2.20 22.32
N ALA A 263 4.90 -2.95 22.24
CA ALA A 263 5.01 -4.24 22.93
C ALA A 263 4.85 -4.11 24.43
N ASP A 264 5.40 -3.08 25.04
CA ASP A 264 5.27 -2.79 26.47
C ASP A 264 3.81 -2.51 26.86
N TRP A 265 3.07 -1.71 26.07
CA TRP A 265 1.66 -1.43 26.34
C TRP A 265 0.78 -2.68 26.21
N VAL A 266 0.86 -3.40 25.10
CA VAL A 266 0.03 -4.60 24.89
C VAL A 266 0.46 -5.77 25.79
N GLY A 267 1.67 -5.72 26.33
CA GLY A 267 2.21 -6.67 27.31
C GLY A 267 1.85 -6.36 28.76
N GLY A 268 1.11 -5.26 29.02
CA GLY A 268 0.65 -4.90 30.37
C GLY A 268 1.69 -4.18 31.23
N ARG A 269 2.86 -3.81 30.67
CA ARG A 269 3.92 -3.14 31.45
C ARG A 269 3.45 -1.84 32.09
N TYR A 270 2.48 -1.17 31.47
CA TYR A 270 1.96 0.12 31.89
C TYR A 270 0.53 0.07 32.44
N ASP A 271 -0.01 -1.12 32.77
CA ASP A 271 -1.37 -1.27 33.32
C ASP A 271 -1.59 -0.43 34.57
N HIS A 272 -0.52 -0.22 35.37
CA HIS A 272 -0.56 0.62 36.57
C HIS A 272 -0.80 2.13 36.29
N LEU A 273 -0.77 2.54 35.03
CA LEU A 273 -1.04 3.93 34.59
C LEU A 273 -2.48 4.15 34.12
N THR A 274 -3.30 3.08 34.05
CA THR A 274 -4.69 3.10 33.51
C THR A 274 -5.75 2.91 34.59
#